data_80a72486a14ec0fbefe04ebac29aea69
#
_entry.id   80a72486a14ec0fbefe04ebac29aea69
#
_cell.length_a   1.000
_cell.length_b   1.000
_cell.length_c   1.000
_cell.angle_alpha   90.00
_cell.angle_beta   90.00
_cell.angle_gamma   90.00
#
_symmetry.space_group_name_H-M   'P 1'
#
loop_
_entity.id
_entity.type
_entity.pdbx_description
1 polymer ?
#
loop_
_entity_poly.entity_id
_entity_poly.type
_entity_poly.pdbx_seq_one_letter_code
_entity_poly.pdbx_strand_id
1 'polypeptide(L)'
;MSMLSPELETAIRHALDDATNRGHEFSGLEHLLLALMVDEKTSDVIKHCGGSISRLIGKLENFLDKEIKPLPEDDRERAQPTLAFARVVQRAVNHVLGAGKSQANGANVLVALFAEPESNAVAFLKEEGISRTRTLATIVGRDRDTHR
;
A
#
# COMPACT_ATOMS: atom_id res chain seq x y z
N MET A 1 -8.69 -11.05 -17.89
CA MET A 1 -8.38 -11.34 -16.48
C MET A 1 -7.46 -10.26 -15.93
N SER A 2 -7.75 -9.81 -14.73
CA SER A 2 -6.92 -8.79 -14.08
C SER A 2 -5.63 -9.39 -13.55
N MET A 3 -4.54 -8.63 -13.63
CA MET A 3 -3.25 -8.97 -13.03
C MET A 3 -3.20 -8.62 -11.54
N LEU A 4 -4.27 -8.03 -11.01
CA LEU A 4 -4.41 -7.67 -9.60
C LEU A 4 -5.44 -8.60 -8.96
N SER A 5 -5.18 -9.02 -7.72
CA SER A 5 -6.18 -9.78 -6.99
C SER A 5 -7.43 -8.91 -6.76
N PRO A 6 -8.62 -9.53 -6.60
CA PRO A 6 -9.83 -8.75 -6.31
C PRO A 6 -9.70 -7.88 -5.06
N GLU A 7 -9.01 -8.38 -4.03
CA GLU A 7 -8.79 -7.66 -2.78
C GLU A 7 -7.87 -6.45 -3.01
N LEU A 8 -6.85 -6.58 -3.86
CA LEU A 8 -5.97 -5.47 -4.20
C LEU A 8 -6.71 -4.42 -5.03
N GLU A 9 -7.54 -4.84 -5.98
CA GLU A 9 -8.36 -3.91 -6.74
C GLU A 9 -9.25 -3.09 -5.81
N THR A 10 -9.85 -3.74 -4.81
CA THR A 10 -10.66 -3.06 -3.80
C THR A 10 -9.84 -2.06 -2.99
N ALA A 11 -8.64 -2.44 -2.56
CA ALA A 11 -7.76 -1.55 -1.80
C ALA A 11 -7.36 -0.32 -2.62
N ILE A 12 -7.03 -0.51 -3.90
CA ILE A 12 -6.68 0.59 -4.79
C ILE A 12 -7.87 1.55 -4.95
N ARG A 13 -9.07 1.02 -5.14
CA ARG A 13 -10.28 1.83 -5.24
C ARG A 13 -10.50 2.62 -3.96
N HIS A 14 -10.33 1.99 -2.80
CA HIS A 14 -10.46 2.68 -1.51
C HIS A 14 -9.43 3.80 -1.35
N ALA A 15 -8.20 3.60 -1.83
CA ALA A 15 -7.17 4.64 -1.78
C ALA A 15 -7.56 5.86 -2.62
N LEU A 16 -8.16 5.63 -3.79
CA LEU A 16 -8.63 6.71 -4.65
C LEU A 16 -9.86 7.40 -4.04
N ASP A 17 -10.79 6.63 -3.49
CA ASP A 17 -11.99 7.17 -2.81
C ASP A 17 -11.61 8.00 -1.59
N ASP A 18 -10.67 7.53 -0.79
CA ASP A 18 -10.21 8.24 0.41
C ASP A 18 -9.62 9.61 0.04
N ALA A 19 -8.73 9.65 -0.94
CA ALA A 19 -8.15 10.92 -1.40
C ALA A 19 -9.25 11.86 -1.93
N THR A 20 -10.19 11.32 -2.70
CA THR A 20 -11.31 12.08 -3.22
C THR A 20 -12.16 12.67 -2.08
N ASN A 21 -12.49 11.85 -1.09
CA ASN A 21 -13.31 12.26 0.05
C ASN A 21 -12.61 13.30 0.94
N ARG A 22 -11.28 13.27 1.00
CA ARG A 22 -10.49 14.27 1.72
C ARG A 22 -10.32 15.57 0.92
N GLY A 23 -10.76 15.59 -0.34
CA GLY A 23 -10.55 16.73 -1.23
C GLY A 23 -9.14 16.85 -1.77
N HIS A 24 -8.38 15.77 -1.75
CA HIS A 24 -7.01 15.75 -2.27
C HIS A 24 -7.03 15.61 -3.80
N GLU A 25 -6.14 16.32 -4.47
CA GLU A 25 -6.01 16.22 -5.93
C GLU A 25 -5.50 14.85 -6.36
N PHE A 26 -4.54 14.31 -5.61
CA PHE A 26 -3.91 13.04 -5.91
C PHE A 26 -4.03 12.04 -4.77
N SER A 27 -4.09 10.76 -5.13
CA SER A 27 -3.92 9.65 -4.22
C SER A 27 -2.47 9.16 -4.33
N GLY A 28 -1.70 9.29 -3.26
CA GLY A 28 -0.30 8.92 -3.24
C GLY A 28 -0.05 7.63 -2.48
N LEU A 29 1.21 7.36 -2.19
CA LEU A 29 1.63 6.14 -1.52
C LEU A 29 1.10 6.04 -0.09
N GLU A 30 0.91 7.18 0.59
CA GLU A 30 0.35 7.20 1.94
C GLU A 30 -1.12 6.80 1.94
N HIS A 31 -1.88 7.24 0.94
CA HIS A 31 -3.27 6.78 0.75
C HIS A 31 -3.31 5.29 0.44
N LEU A 32 -2.40 4.81 -0.42
CA LEU A 32 -2.32 3.41 -0.80
C LEU A 32 -2.00 2.53 0.41
N LEU A 33 -0.99 2.91 1.20
CA LEU A 33 -0.61 2.13 2.38
C LEU A 33 -1.75 2.11 3.40
N LEU A 34 -2.42 3.24 3.62
CA LEU A 34 -3.57 3.29 4.54
C LEU A 34 -4.68 2.33 4.10
N ALA A 35 -4.99 2.30 2.81
CA ALA A 35 -6.00 1.37 2.28
C ALA A 35 -5.57 -0.09 2.45
N LEU A 36 -4.27 -0.38 2.35
CA LEU A 36 -3.73 -1.72 2.54
C LEU A 36 -3.81 -2.20 3.99
N MET A 37 -3.99 -1.30 4.96
CA MET A 37 -4.10 -1.69 6.37
C MET A 37 -5.34 -2.54 6.65
N VAL A 38 -6.38 -2.44 5.82
CA VAL A 38 -7.58 -3.27 5.95
C VAL A 38 -7.56 -4.49 5.02
N ASP A 39 -6.52 -4.62 4.20
CA ASP A 39 -6.30 -5.81 3.39
C ASP A 39 -5.70 -6.90 4.27
N GLU A 40 -6.36 -8.06 4.33
CA GLU A 40 -5.99 -9.14 5.23
C GLU A 40 -4.56 -9.64 5.00
N LYS A 41 -4.15 -9.83 3.75
CA LYS A 41 -2.81 -10.32 3.44
C LYS A 41 -1.74 -9.33 3.86
N THR A 42 -1.95 -8.04 3.60
CA THR A 42 -1.00 -6.99 3.98
C THR A 42 -0.90 -6.83 5.49
N SER A 43 -2.05 -6.70 6.17
CA SER A 43 -2.06 -6.50 7.62
C SER A 43 -1.44 -7.67 8.35
N ASP A 44 -1.67 -8.89 7.86
CA ASP A 44 -1.12 -10.11 8.41
C ASP A 44 0.41 -10.14 8.33
N VAL A 45 0.96 -9.75 7.18
CA VAL A 45 2.41 -9.64 6.99
C VAL A 45 3.00 -8.60 7.93
N ILE A 46 2.37 -7.43 8.05
CA ILE A 46 2.84 -6.37 8.93
C ILE A 46 2.87 -6.84 10.39
N LYS A 47 1.82 -7.51 10.84
CA LYS A 47 1.75 -8.07 12.21
C LYS A 47 2.87 -9.08 12.45
N HIS A 48 3.13 -9.97 11.51
CA HIS A 48 4.19 -10.97 11.62
C HIS A 48 5.59 -10.34 11.61
N CYS A 49 5.73 -9.17 11.02
CA CYS A 49 6.97 -8.40 11.10
C CYS A 49 7.12 -7.63 12.43
N GLY A 50 6.13 -7.72 13.31
CA GLY A 50 6.14 -7.05 14.60
C GLY A 50 5.64 -5.61 14.55
N GLY A 51 5.07 -5.16 13.43
CA GLY A 51 4.53 -3.82 13.30
C GLY A 51 3.15 -3.68 13.92
N SER A 52 2.82 -2.46 14.31
CA SER A 52 1.50 -2.13 14.86
C SER A 52 0.63 -1.49 13.79
N ILE A 53 -0.44 -2.19 13.42
CA ILE A 53 -1.41 -1.66 12.45
C ILE A 53 -2.03 -0.36 12.95
N SER A 54 -2.42 -0.31 14.23
CA SER A 54 -3.05 0.90 14.78
C SER A 54 -2.11 2.11 14.78
N ARG A 55 -0.83 1.92 15.08
CA ARG A 55 0.14 3.02 15.02
C ARG A 55 0.36 3.50 13.58
N LEU A 56 0.47 2.56 12.64
CA LEU A 56 0.61 2.90 11.22
C LEU A 56 -0.60 3.70 10.72
N ILE A 57 -1.80 3.24 11.03
CA ILE A 57 -3.03 3.96 10.68
C ILE A 57 -3.00 5.38 11.25
N GLY A 58 -2.65 5.52 12.54
CA GLY A 58 -2.58 6.82 13.18
C GLY A 58 -1.60 7.77 12.51
N LYS A 59 -0.41 7.28 12.17
CA LYS A 59 0.63 8.07 11.49
C LYS A 59 0.18 8.49 10.09
N LEU A 60 -0.41 7.56 9.34
CA LEU A 60 -0.87 7.83 7.98
C LEU A 60 -2.03 8.82 7.97
N GLU A 61 -3.01 8.64 8.84
CA GLU A 61 -4.14 9.57 8.92
C GLU A 61 -3.70 10.97 9.34
N ASN A 62 -2.81 11.05 10.33
CA ASN A 62 -2.27 12.34 10.75
C ASN A 62 -1.53 13.04 9.61
N PHE A 63 -0.72 12.29 8.85
CA PHE A 63 0.00 12.83 7.69
C PHE A 63 -0.99 13.36 6.64
N LEU A 64 -1.99 12.56 6.29
CA LEU A 64 -2.97 12.93 5.27
C LEU A 64 -3.81 14.13 5.68
N ASP A 65 -4.11 14.27 6.97
CA ASP A 65 -4.92 15.38 7.47
C ASP A 65 -4.11 16.69 7.57
N LYS A 66 -2.82 16.61 7.90
CA LYS A 66 -2.02 17.80 8.24
C LYS A 66 -1.06 18.24 7.15
N GLU A 67 -0.51 17.29 6.39
CA GLU A 67 0.54 17.60 5.42
C GLU A 67 0.02 17.83 4.01
N ILE A 68 -1.20 17.39 3.71
CA ILE A 68 -1.80 17.57 2.40
C ILE A 68 -3.01 18.48 2.52
N LYS A 69 -2.95 19.63 1.83
CA LYS A 69 -4.04 20.58 1.85
C LYS A 69 -5.13 20.14 0.88
N PRO A 70 -6.41 20.13 1.32
CA PRO A 70 -7.49 19.85 0.39
C PRO A 70 -7.66 21.01 -0.60
N LEU A 71 -8.12 20.64 -1.81
CA LEU A 71 -8.49 21.62 -2.82
C LEU A 71 -9.72 22.42 -2.37
N PRO A 72 -9.88 23.67 -2.86
CA PRO A 72 -11.14 24.39 -2.70
C PRO A 72 -12.30 23.54 -3.24
N GLU A 73 -13.47 23.61 -2.61
CA GLU A 73 -14.61 22.74 -2.97
C GLU A 73 -14.96 22.79 -4.46
N ASP A 74 -14.90 23.97 -5.08
CA ASP A 74 -15.24 24.13 -6.48
C ASP A 74 -14.23 23.46 -7.45
N ASP A 75 -13.03 23.15 -6.96
CA ASP A 75 -11.94 22.57 -7.75
C ASP A 75 -11.82 21.05 -7.54
N ARG A 76 -12.67 20.47 -6.69
CA ARG A 76 -12.58 19.05 -6.35
C ARG A 76 -13.12 18.17 -7.45
N GLU A 77 -12.29 17.22 -7.87
CA GLU A 77 -12.63 16.19 -8.83
C GLU A 77 -12.21 14.82 -8.26
N ARG A 78 -12.45 13.77 -9.01
CA ARG A 78 -11.97 12.43 -8.66
C ARG A 78 -10.46 12.45 -8.56
N ALA A 79 -9.91 12.08 -7.41
CA ALA A 79 -8.46 12.03 -7.20
C ALA A 79 -7.81 11.04 -8.18
N GLN A 80 -6.67 11.44 -8.73
CA GLN A 80 -5.88 10.60 -9.63
C GLN A 80 -4.71 10.00 -8.86
N PRO A 81 -4.26 8.78 -9.21
CA PRO A 81 -3.06 8.25 -8.59
C PRO A 81 -1.84 9.06 -8.98
N THR A 82 -0.90 9.22 -8.04
CA THR A 82 0.39 9.82 -8.37
C THR A 82 1.19 8.87 -9.27
N LEU A 83 2.22 9.39 -9.93
CA LEU A 83 3.12 8.54 -10.73
C LEU A 83 3.78 7.46 -9.85
N ALA A 84 4.15 7.81 -8.62
CA ALA A 84 4.73 6.83 -7.68
C ALA A 84 3.75 5.72 -7.35
N PHE A 85 2.47 6.05 -7.11
CA PHE A 85 1.41 5.08 -6.87
C PHE A 85 1.32 4.10 -8.05
N ALA A 86 1.20 4.62 -9.27
CA ALA A 86 1.11 3.79 -10.46
C ALA A 86 2.36 2.92 -10.65
N ARG A 87 3.53 3.50 -10.40
CA ARG A 87 4.82 2.79 -10.53
C ARG A 87 4.94 1.64 -9.54
N VAL A 88 4.52 1.84 -8.29
CA VAL A 88 4.57 0.81 -7.26
C VAL A 88 3.66 -0.36 -7.61
N VAL A 89 2.42 -0.09 -8.05
CA VAL A 89 1.49 -1.13 -8.46
C VAL A 89 2.06 -1.92 -9.64
N GLN A 90 2.59 -1.22 -10.65
CA GLN A 90 3.20 -1.89 -11.81
C GLN A 90 4.41 -2.74 -11.43
N ARG A 91 5.23 -2.26 -10.50
CA ARG A 91 6.39 -3.02 -9.98
C ARG A 91 5.93 -4.31 -9.32
N ALA A 92 4.85 -4.26 -8.53
CA ALA A 92 4.30 -5.45 -7.90
C ALA A 92 3.82 -6.46 -8.94
N VAL A 93 3.13 -6.00 -9.98
CA VAL A 93 2.67 -6.86 -11.08
C VAL A 93 3.86 -7.50 -11.79
N ASN A 94 4.87 -6.71 -12.14
CA ASN A 94 6.06 -7.22 -12.83
C ASN A 94 6.77 -8.29 -12.00
N HIS A 95 6.84 -8.10 -10.70
CA HIS A 95 7.50 -9.03 -9.78
C HIS A 95 6.80 -10.39 -9.77
N VAL A 96 5.47 -10.40 -9.64
CA VAL A 96 4.73 -11.68 -9.57
C VAL A 96 4.72 -12.38 -10.92
N LEU A 97 4.65 -11.66 -12.03
CA LEU A 97 4.74 -12.26 -13.37
C LEU A 97 6.12 -12.88 -13.58
N GLY A 98 7.19 -12.20 -13.16
CA GLY A 98 8.56 -12.72 -13.23
C GLY A 98 8.76 -13.97 -12.37
N ALA A 99 7.97 -14.14 -11.31
CA ALA A 99 7.99 -15.32 -10.43
C ALA A 99 7.03 -16.43 -10.90
N GLY A 100 6.41 -16.27 -12.07
CA GLY A 100 5.49 -17.26 -12.62
C GLY A 100 4.10 -17.27 -12.00
N LYS A 101 3.75 -16.22 -11.23
CA LYS A 101 2.42 -16.09 -10.65
C LYS A 101 1.54 -15.24 -11.55
N SER A 102 0.22 -15.34 -11.38
CA SER A 102 -0.74 -14.67 -12.26
C SER A 102 -1.28 -13.35 -11.72
N GLN A 103 -1.28 -13.16 -10.41
CA GLN A 103 -1.86 -11.97 -9.80
C GLN A 103 -1.02 -11.41 -8.65
N ALA A 104 -0.93 -10.07 -8.61
CA ALA A 104 -0.34 -9.35 -7.48
C ALA A 104 -1.42 -9.14 -6.41
N ASN A 105 -1.03 -9.26 -5.16
CA ASN A 105 -1.88 -8.98 -3.99
C ASN A 105 -1.29 -7.81 -3.17
N GLY A 106 -1.97 -7.44 -2.08
CA GLY A 106 -1.54 -6.32 -1.24
C GLY A 106 -0.15 -6.52 -0.63
N ALA A 107 0.22 -7.74 -0.27
CA ALA A 107 1.55 -8.03 0.26
C ALA A 107 2.64 -7.78 -0.79
N ASN A 108 2.37 -8.08 -2.05
CA ASN A 108 3.30 -7.77 -3.15
C ASN A 108 3.48 -6.26 -3.32
N VAL A 109 2.42 -5.49 -3.18
CA VAL A 109 2.48 -4.02 -3.22
C VAL A 109 3.30 -3.49 -2.04
N LEU A 110 3.13 -4.07 -0.85
CA LEU A 110 3.92 -3.69 0.32
C LEU A 110 5.42 -3.84 0.06
N VAL A 111 5.85 -4.94 -0.55
CA VAL A 111 7.26 -5.15 -0.92
C VAL A 111 7.69 -4.08 -1.93
N ALA A 112 6.87 -3.83 -2.95
CA ALA A 112 7.19 -2.87 -4.01
C ALA A 112 7.33 -1.43 -3.48
N LEU A 113 6.62 -1.09 -2.40
CA LEU A 113 6.72 0.23 -1.76
C LEU A 113 8.15 0.57 -1.34
N PHE A 114 8.92 -0.41 -0.88
CA PHE A 114 10.28 -0.17 -0.39
C PHE A 114 11.26 0.31 -1.46
N ALA A 115 10.89 0.23 -2.74
CA ALA A 115 11.69 0.82 -3.82
C ALA A 115 11.44 2.33 -3.99
N GLU A 116 10.62 2.94 -3.13
CA GLU A 116 10.39 4.38 -3.08
C GLU A 116 10.91 4.93 -1.74
N PRO A 117 12.23 5.00 -1.55
CA PRO A 117 12.81 5.28 -0.22
C PRO A 117 12.52 6.68 0.33
N GLU A 118 12.14 7.62 -0.52
CA GLU A 118 11.82 8.98 -0.10
C GLU A 118 10.35 9.14 0.31
N SER A 119 9.55 8.08 0.19
CA SER A 119 8.15 8.11 0.56
C SER A 119 7.97 8.18 2.06
N ASN A 120 7.01 9.00 2.51
CA ASN A 120 6.60 9.03 3.91
C ASN A 120 5.99 7.68 4.34
N ALA A 121 5.32 6.98 3.43
CA ALA A 121 4.79 5.64 3.69
C ALA A 121 5.91 4.70 4.11
N VAL A 122 7.03 4.70 3.38
CA VAL A 122 8.21 3.87 3.70
C VAL A 122 8.82 4.29 5.03
N ALA A 123 8.91 5.61 5.29
CA ALA A 123 9.43 6.11 6.56
C ALA A 123 8.62 5.59 7.74
N PHE A 124 7.30 5.57 7.63
CA PHE A 124 6.41 5.06 8.68
C PHE A 124 6.59 3.54 8.88
N LEU A 125 6.76 2.80 7.79
CA LEU A 125 7.05 1.36 7.88
C LEU A 125 8.36 1.11 8.62
N LYS A 126 9.40 1.86 8.29
CA LYS A 126 10.71 1.75 8.96
C LYS A 126 10.62 2.09 10.45
N GLU A 127 9.85 3.10 10.80
CA GLU A 127 9.62 3.46 12.21
C GLU A 127 8.99 2.31 13.00
N GLU A 128 8.18 1.47 12.32
CA GLU A 128 7.59 0.28 12.94
C GLU A 128 8.51 -0.95 12.87
N GLY A 129 9.74 -0.78 12.43
CA GLY A 129 10.71 -1.87 12.34
C GLY A 129 10.48 -2.80 11.15
N ILE A 130 9.69 -2.38 10.19
CA ILE A 130 9.37 -3.19 9.02
C ILE A 130 10.34 -2.85 7.89
N SER A 131 11.10 -3.86 7.43
CA SER A 131 12.05 -3.72 6.33
C SER A 131 11.59 -4.56 5.14
N ARG A 132 12.16 -4.28 3.98
CA ARG A 132 11.89 -5.08 2.79
C ARG A 132 12.30 -6.54 3.01
N THR A 133 13.44 -6.78 3.61
CA THR A 133 13.97 -8.13 3.87
C THR A 133 13.02 -8.92 4.79
N ARG A 134 12.58 -8.32 5.89
CA ARG A 134 11.64 -8.98 6.82
C ARG A 134 10.30 -9.25 6.15
N THR A 135 9.83 -8.32 5.35
CA THR A 135 8.56 -8.47 4.61
C THR A 135 8.64 -9.65 3.65
N LEU A 136 9.71 -9.72 2.85
CA LEU A 136 9.93 -10.83 1.92
C LEU A 136 10.04 -12.17 2.64
N ALA A 137 10.80 -12.24 3.72
CA ALA A 137 10.96 -13.46 4.50
C ALA A 137 9.61 -13.94 5.07
N THR A 138 8.79 -13.01 5.54
CA THR A 138 7.46 -13.32 6.07
C THR A 138 6.54 -13.88 4.98
N ILE A 139 6.53 -13.26 3.79
CA ILE A 139 5.72 -13.72 2.67
C ILE A 139 6.13 -15.13 2.25
N VAL A 140 7.44 -15.39 2.09
CA VAL A 140 7.97 -16.70 1.71
C VAL A 140 7.60 -17.76 2.74
N GLY A 141 7.73 -17.45 4.03
CA GLY A 141 7.36 -18.35 5.12
C GLY A 141 5.88 -18.73 5.10
N ARG A 142 5.02 -17.75 4.87
CA ARG A 142 3.57 -17.98 4.81
C ARG A 142 3.17 -18.77 3.56
N ASP A 143 3.80 -18.51 2.42
CA ASP A 143 3.55 -19.28 1.20
C ASP A 143 3.92 -20.76 1.40
N ARG A 144 5.02 -21.04 2.09
CA ARG A 144 5.43 -22.39 2.44
C ARG A 144 4.37 -23.09 3.32
N ASP A 145 3.86 -22.37 4.33
CA ASP A 145 2.84 -22.91 5.23
C ASP A 145 1.55 -23.22 4.50
N THR A 146 1.20 -22.42 3.49
CA THR A 146 0.00 -22.62 2.68
C THR A 146 0.10 -23.87 1.79
N HIS A 147 1.30 -24.27 1.41
CA HIS A 147 1.54 -25.41 0.50
C HIS A 147 1.84 -26.74 1.20
N ARG A 148 1.72 -26.78 2.50
CA ARG A 148 1.91 -28.04 3.27
C ARG A 148 0.64 -28.86 3.35
#